data_36b60046f6f68a8c734ee3d7f4c8b577
#
_entry.id   36b60046f6f68a8c734ee3d7f4c8b577
#
_cell.length_a   1.000
_cell.length_b   1.000
_cell.length_c   1.000
_cell.angle_alpha   90.00
_cell.angle_beta   90.00
_cell.angle_gamma   90.00
#
_symmetry.space_group_name_H-M   'P 1'
#
loop_
_entity.id
_entity.type
_entity.pdbx_description
1 polymer ?
#
loop_
_entity_poly.entity_id
_entity_poly.type
_entity_poly.pdbx_seq_one_letter_code
_entity_poly.pdbx_strand_id
1 'polypeptide(L)'
;PDRESHLAEILGRRTAMPVRQVEDGRPVEVDHVYVIRPGHVVTVRDGHLRLGPELGGPRAANRPVDDLFKSLAEEQRERAVCVVLSGMGSNGAAGAQAVKAVGGLCIAQDPEAAQYPSMPRHLIDAGYADHVLRVADMPEVLIRYAGSPYATGGREASAEDALR
;
A
#
# COMPACT_ATOMS: atom_id res chain seq x y z
N PRO A 1 18.73 -11.46 -17.09
CA PRO A 1 18.28 -12.70 -16.51
C PRO A 1 17.07 -12.38 -15.64
N ASP A 2 15.90 -12.85 -16.11
CA ASP A 2 14.64 -12.74 -15.41
C ASP A 2 14.77 -13.46 -14.06
N ARG A 3 14.86 -12.70 -12.99
CA ARG A 3 14.66 -13.25 -11.65
C ARG A 3 13.15 -13.44 -11.49
N GLU A 4 12.67 -14.63 -11.80
CA GLU A 4 11.31 -15.01 -11.43
C GLU A 4 11.17 -14.84 -9.92
N SER A 5 10.24 -14.01 -9.50
CA SER A 5 9.92 -13.84 -8.09
C SER A 5 8.90 -14.89 -7.67
N HIS A 6 9.31 -15.80 -6.81
CA HIS A 6 8.41 -16.78 -6.20
C HIS A 6 7.56 -16.18 -5.05
N LEU A 7 7.60 -14.85 -4.85
CA LEU A 7 6.90 -14.22 -3.73
C LEU A 7 5.38 -14.42 -3.80
N ALA A 8 4.79 -14.35 -4.99
CA ALA A 8 3.36 -14.60 -5.16
C ALA A 8 2.97 -16.03 -4.76
N GLU A 9 3.79 -17.02 -5.10
CA GLU A 9 3.58 -18.41 -4.73
C GLU A 9 3.73 -18.64 -3.21
N ILE A 10 4.77 -18.04 -2.60
CA ILE A 10 5.02 -18.13 -1.16
C ILE A 10 3.85 -17.52 -0.38
N LEU A 11 3.39 -16.33 -0.77
CA LEU A 11 2.26 -15.65 -0.13
C LEU A 11 0.96 -16.43 -0.35
N GLY A 12 0.70 -16.96 -1.54
CA GLY A 12 -0.49 -17.74 -1.85
C GLY A 12 -0.66 -19.00 -0.99
N ARG A 13 0.44 -19.53 -0.46
CA ARG A 13 0.39 -20.67 0.49
C ARG A 13 0.04 -20.23 1.92
N ARG A 14 0.00 -18.93 2.22
CA ARG A 14 -0.17 -18.38 3.57
C ARG A 14 -1.49 -17.64 3.77
N THR A 15 -2.27 -17.45 2.72
CA THR A 15 -3.56 -16.75 2.76
C THR A 15 -4.61 -17.47 1.92
N ALA A 16 -5.88 -17.31 2.30
CA ALA A 16 -7.02 -17.76 1.49
C ALA A 16 -7.34 -16.79 0.34
N MET A 17 -6.81 -15.55 0.37
CA MET A 17 -7.00 -14.60 -0.72
C MET A 17 -6.21 -15.03 -1.96
N PRO A 18 -6.76 -14.86 -3.16
CA PRO A 18 -6.00 -15.05 -4.39
C PRO A 18 -4.79 -14.12 -4.44
N VAL A 19 -3.59 -14.69 -4.62
CA VAL A 19 -2.35 -13.92 -4.80
C VAL A 19 -1.93 -13.99 -6.25
N ARG A 20 -1.75 -12.85 -6.88
CA ARG A 20 -1.43 -12.75 -8.31
C ARG A 20 -0.26 -11.80 -8.54
N GLN A 21 0.54 -12.10 -9.54
CA GLN A 21 1.51 -11.15 -10.04
C GLN A 21 0.79 -10.04 -10.82
N VAL A 22 1.24 -8.79 -10.66
CA VAL A 22 0.63 -7.66 -11.38
C VAL A 22 0.77 -7.82 -12.88
N GLU A 23 -0.34 -7.64 -13.58
CA GLU A 23 -0.45 -7.54 -15.03
C GLU A 23 -0.99 -6.17 -15.41
N ASP A 24 -0.49 -5.60 -16.51
CA ASP A 24 -0.94 -4.28 -16.96
C ASP A 24 -2.41 -4.28 -17.36
N GLY A 25 -3.13 -3.23 -16.95
CA GLY A 25 -4.55 -3.07 -17.27
C GLY A 25 -5.49 -3.97 -16.47
N ARG A 26 -4.99 -4.72 -15.48
CA ARG A 26 -5.84 -5.57 -14.66
C ARG A 26 -6.65 -4.74 -13.66
N PRO A 27 -7.97 -4.99 -13.54
CA PRO A 27 -8.78 -4.35 -12.50
C PRO A 27 -8.33 -4.78 -11.10
N VAL A 28 -8.39 -3.85 -10.15
CA VAL A 28 -8.18 -4.14 -8.73
C VAL A 28 -9.46 -4.78 -8.18
N GLU A 29 -9.37 -6.02 -7.77
CA GLU A 29 -10.48 -6.79 -7.20
C GLU A 29 -10.39 -6.81 -5.67
N VAL A 30 -11.53 -6.84 -5.00
CA VAL A 30 -11.58 -7.00 -3.54
C VAL A 30 -11.02 -8.35 -3.11
N ASP A 31 -10.49 -8.42 -1.90
CA ASP A 31 -9.94 -9.65 -1.32
C ASP A 31 -8.82 -10.32 -2.15
N HIS A 32 -8.09 -9.53 -2.95
CA HIS A 32 -6.96 -10.00 -3.74
C HIS A 32 -5.65 -9.39 -3.25
N VAL A 33 -4.57 -10.14 -3.38
CA VAL A 33 -3.19 -9.70 -3.16
C VAL A 33 -2.48 -9.62 -4.52
N TYR A 34 -1.89 -8.46 -4.79
CA TYR A 34 -1.12 -8.23 -6.02
C TYR A 34 0.36 -8.04 -5.69
N VAL A 35 1.21 -8.84 -6.32
CA VAL A 35 2.66 -8.80 -6.13
C VAL A 35 3.31 -8.14 -7.34
N ILE A 36 4.08 -7.09 -7.09
CA ILE A 36 4.80 -6.35 -8.14
C ILE A 36 5.93 -7.23 -8.69
N ARG A 37 6.11 -7.24 -10.00
CA ARG A 37 7.27 -7.88 -10.64
C ARG A 37 8.55 -7.15 -10.26
N PRO A 38 9.63 -7.86 -9.98
CA PRO A 38 10.93 -7.22 -9.79
C PRO A 38 11.27 -6.29 -10.95
N GLY A 39 11.83 -5.13 -10.63
CA GLY A 39 12.26 -4.18 -11.67
C GLY A 39 11.16 -3.37 -12.34
N HIS A 40 9.92 -3.43 -11.88
CA HIS A 40 8.81 -2.66 -12.46
C HIS A 40 8.26 -1.63 -11.47
N VAL A 41 7.67 -0.59 -12.00
CA VAL A 41 6.85 0.37 -11.26
C VAL A 41 5.38 0.01 -11.49
N VAL A 42 4.57 0.09 -10.44
CA VAL A 42 3.12 -0.11 -10.52
C VAL A 42 2.41 1.12 -9.98
N THR A 43 1.37 1.53 -10.67
CA THR A 43 0.43 2.56 -10.22
C THR A 43 -1.00 2.02 -10.32
N VAL A 44 -1.93 2.69 -9.63
CA VAL A 44 -3.38 2.44 -9.75
C VAL A 44 -4.00 3.62 -10.48
N ARG A 45 -4.82 3.38 -11.48
CA ARG A 45 -5.55 4.41 -12.21
C ARG A 45 -6.88 3.87 -12.72
N ASP A 46 -7.96 4.59 -12.44
CA ASP A 46 -9.34 4.23 -12.83
C ASP A 46 -9.70 2.80 -12.38
N GLY A 47 -9.30 2.43 -11.15
CA GLY A 47 -9.52 1.10 -10.57
C GLY A 47 -8.70 -0.03 -11.20
N HIS A 48 -7.68 0.28 -12.03
CA HIS A 48 -6.84 -0.71 -12.70
C HIS A 48 -5.37 -0.56 -12.32
N LEU A 49 -4.67 -1.69 -12.24
CA LEU A 49 -3.22 -1.73 -12.10
C LEU A 49 -2.56 -1.33 -13.42
N ARG A 50 -1.55 -0.46 -13.36
CA ARG A 50 -0.77 -0.03 -14.51
C ARG A 50 0.70 -0.33 -14.27
N LEU A 51 1.30 -1.08 -15.17
CA LEU A 51 2.75 -1.30 -15.17
C LEU A 51 3.43 -0.11 -15.85
N GLY A 52 4.33 0.52 -15.11
CA GLY A 52 5.22 1.55 -15.63
C GLY A 52 6.48 0.97 -16.27
N PRO A 53 7.38 1.85 -16.73
CA PRO A 53 8.64 1.43 -17.33
C PRO A 53 9.49 0.65 -16.33
N GLU A 54 10.36 -0.22 -16.86
CA GLU A 54 11.33 -0.94 -16.05
C GLU A 54 12.26 0.01 -15.29
N LEU A 55 12.55 -0.37 -14.04
CA LEU A 55 13.52 0.34 -13.20
C LEU A 55 14.92 0.22 -13.81
N GLY A 56 15.63 1.34 -13.92
CA GLY A 56 17.00 1.36 -14.47
C GLY A 56 17.11 1.92 -15.88
N GLY A 57 16.02 2.28 -16.52
CA GLY A 57 16.05 3.02 -17.78
C GLY A 57 16.43 4.50 -17.58
N PRO A 58 16.87 5.22 -18.63
CA PRO A 58 17.39 6.60 -18.54
C PRO A 58 16.37 7.65 -18.07
N ARG A 59 15.10 7.28 -17.82
CA ARG A 59 14.02 8.13 -17.30
C ARG A 59 13.42 7.66 -15.97
N ALA A 60 13.95 6.61 -15.39
CA ALA A 60 13.42 6.07 -14.14
C ALA A 60 13.97 6.83 -12.92
N ALA A 61 13.24 7.78 -12.40
CA ALA A 61 13.35 8.13 -11.00
C ALA A 61 12.89 6.90 -10.21
N ASN A 62 13.84 6.10 -9.70
CA ASN A 62 13.63 4.78 -9.11
C ASN A 62 12.93 4.88 -7.73
N ARG A 63 11.68 5.30 -7.70
CA ARG A 63 10.89 5.40 -6.47
C ARG A 63 9.54 4.65 -6.59
N PRO A 64 9.56 3.35 -6.86
CA PRO A 64 8.35 2.58 -7.16
C PRO A 64 7.32 2.59 -6.03
N VAL A 65 7.75 2.65 -4.78
CA VAL A 65 6.84 2.73 -3.63
C VAL A 65 6.18 4.09 -3.55
N ASP A 66 6.94 5.18 -3.77
CA ASP A 66 6.38 6.53 -3.80
C ASP A 66 5.35 6.70 -4.92
N ASP A 67 5.63 6.16 -6.11
CA ASP A 67 4.73 6.27 -7.25
C ASP A 67 3.44 5.48 -7.04
N LEU A 68 3.52 4.28 -6.47
CA LEU A 68 2.35 3.49 -6.09
C LEU A 68 1.51 4.23 -5.04
N PHE A 69 2.12 4.71 -3.97
CA PHE A 69 1.39 5.38 -2.90
C PHE A 69 0.73 6.68 -3.35
N LYS A 70 1.39 7.47 -4.20
CA LYS A 70 0.80 8.69 -4.79
C LYS A 70 -0.42 8.37 -5.63
N SER A 71 -0.31 7.39 -6.54
CA SER A 71 -1.45 6.97 -7.36
C SER A 71 -2.60 6.41 -6.52
N LEU A 72 -2.27 5.66 -5.46
CA LEU A 72 -3.27 5.14 -4.53
C LEU A 72 -3.98 6.27 -3.76
N ALA A 73 -3.25 7.31 -3.34
CA ALA A 73 -3.81 8.48 -2.69
C ALA A 73 -4.78 9.25 -3.62
N GLU A 74 -4.42 9.39 -4.89
CA GLU A 74 -5.27 10.02 -5.90
C GLU A 74 -6.59 9.25 -6.12
N GLU A 75 -6.51 7.91 -6.19
CA GLU A 75 -7.65 7.04 -6.48
C GLU A 75 -8.54 6.77 -5.26
N GLN A 76 -7.94 6.49 -4.13
CA GLN A 76 -8.65 5.96 -2.96
C GLN A 76 -8.85 7.00 -1.86
N ARG A 77 -8.12 8.13 -1.91
CA ARG A 77 -8.22 9.22 -0.94
C ARG A 77 -8.11 8.71 0.51
N GLU A 78 -9.08 9.01 1.36
CA GLU A 78 -9.15 8.56 2.75
C GLU A 78 -9.22 7.04 2.92
N ARG A 79 -9.52 6.28 1.87
CA ARG A 79 -9.48 4.80 1.91
C ARG A 79 -8.10 4.23 1.64
N ALA A 80 -7.15 5.08 1.20
CA ALA A 80 -5.79 4.65 0.97
C ALA A 80 -5.10 4.27 2.28
N VAL A 81 -4.46 3.11 2.31
CA VAL A 81 -3.63 2.65 3.42
C VAL A 81 -2.25 2.31 2.89
N CYS A 82 -1.22 2.86 3.49
CA CYS A 82 0.15 2.49 3.21
C CYS A 82 0.83 1.89 4.44
N VAL A 83 1.57 0.82 4.22
CA VAL A 83 2.35 0.14 5.27
C VAL A 83 3.80 0.06 4.80
N VAL A 84 4.72 0.64 5.57
CA VAL A 84 6.16 0.59 5.30
C VAL A 84 6.81 -0.36 6.28
N LEU A 85 7.28 -1.48 5.76
CA LEU A 85 7.97 -2.53 6.51
C LEU A 85 9.49 -2.35 6.43
N SER A 86 10.20 -3.28 7.06
CA SER A 86 11.66 -3.40 6.99
C SER A 86 12.17 -3.23 5.56
N GLY A 87 13.10 -2.32 5.35
CA GLY A 87 13.68 -2.02 4.05
C GLY A 87 14.81 -0.99 4.13
N MET A 88 15.61 -0.91 3.08
CA MET A 88 16.71 0.04 2.97
C MET A 88 16.31 1.26 2.13
N GLY A 89 16.85 2.43 2.49
CA GLY A 89 16.64 3.69 1.77
C GLY A 89 15.47 4.51 2.31
N SER A 90 14.94 5.42 1.48
CA SER A 90 13.89 6.37 1.84
C SER A 90 12.67 6.29 0.91
N ASN A 91 12.57 5.23 0.11
CA ASN A 91 11.45 5.03 -0.80
C ASN A 91 10.16 4.78 0.00
N GLY A 92 9.08 5.45 -0.36
CA GLY A 92 7.80 5.38 0.33
C GLY A 92 7.46 6.58 1.19
N ALA A 93 8.43 7.38 1.65
CA ALA A 93 8.17 8.54 2.50
C ALA A 93 7.40 9.65 1.75
N ALA A 94 7.80 9.99 0.53
CA ALA A 94 7.09 10.99 -0.27
C ALA A 94 5.71 10.51 -0.74
N GLY A 95 5.56 9.21 -0.99
CA GLY A 95 4.26 8.62 -1.29
C GLY A 95 3.33 8.60 -0.08
N ALA A 96 3.85 8.28 1.11
CA ALA A 96 3.09 8.32 2.35
C ALA A 96 2.63 9.75 2.70
N GLN A 97 3.43 10.78 2.39
CA GLN A 97 2.99 12.17 2.49
C GLN A 97 1.71 12.42 1.68
N ALA A 98 1.64 11.90 0.45
CA ALA A 98 0.45 12.04 -0.37
C ALA A 98 -0.76 11.30 0.23
N VAL A 99 -0.57 10.08 0.75
CA VAL A 99 -1.62 9.32 1.43
C VAL A 99 -2.13 10.07 2.66
N LYS A 100 -1.23 10.62 3.49
CA LYS A 100 -1.61 11.40 4.66
C LYS A 100 -2.34 12.69 4.29
N ALA A 101 -1.93 13.36 3.22
CA ALA A 101 -2.56 14.61 2.76
C ALA A 101 -4.03 14.44 2.34
N VAL A 102 -4.43 13.25 1.94
CA VAL A 102 -5.82 12.92 1.58
C VAL A 102 -6.61 12.24 2.70
N GLY A 103 -6.05 12.17 3.91
CA GLY A 103 -6.70 11.56 5.08
C GLY A 103 -6.60 10.03 5.15
N GLY A 104 -5.74 9.43 4.34
CA GLY A 104 -5.45 8.00 4.39
C GLY A 104 -4.59 7.60 5.59
N LEU A 105 -4.43 6.31 5.82
CA LEU A 105 -3.70 5.74 6.94
C LEU A 105 -2.27 5.36 6.55
N CYS A 106 -1.29 5.77 7.37
CA CYS A 106 0.11 5.43 7.19
C CYS A 106 0.65 4.67 8.41
N ILE A 107 1.14 3.45 8.20
CA ILE A 107 1.72 2.60 9.24
C ILE A 107 3.19 2.35 8.94
N ALA A 108 4.05 2.55 9.93
CA ALA A 108 5.45 2.15 9.89
C ALA A 108 5.70 0.93 10.78
N GLN A 109 6.52 0.01 10.31
CA GLN A 109 7.04 -1.04 11.20
C GLN A 109 7.91 -0.42 12.27
N ASP A 110 7.78 -0.89 13.51
CA ASP A 110 8.67 -0.53 14.63
C ASP A 110 10.13 -0.78 14.20
N PRO A 111 10.97 0.27 14.16
CA PRO A 111 12.37 0.14 13.78
C PRO A 111 13.17 -0.84 14.63
N GLU A 112 12.81 -1.01 15.90
CA GLU A 112 13.48 -1.94 16.80
C GLU A 112 13.16 -3.42 16.48
N ALA A 113 12.05 -3.65 15.77
CA ALA A 113 11.64 -4.97 15.28
C ALA A 113 11.99 -5.20 13.80
N ALA A 114 12.58 -4.22 13.12
CA ALA A 114 12.90 -4.28 11.70
C ALA A 114 14.35 -4.72 11.48
N GLN A 115 14.57 -5.72 10.61
CA GLN A 115 15.92 -6.12 10.21
C GLN A 115 16.67 -4.99 9.50
N TYR A 116 15.97 -4.19 8.69
CA TYR A 116 16.47 -3.01 8.00
C TYR A 116 15.58 -1.82 8.33
N PRO A 117 15.91 -1.03 9.36
CA PRO A 117 15.01 0.00 9.91
C PRO A 117 14.97 1.30 9.10
N SER A 118 15.78 1.45 8.07
CA SER A 118 15.96 2.72 7.36
C SER A 118 14.67 3.25 6.74
N MET A 119 13.93 2.44 6.00
CA MET A 119 12.67 2.87 5.37
C MET A 119 11.59 3.27 6.39
N PRO A 120 11.26 2.46 7.41
CA PRO A 120 10.28 2.89 8.40
C PRO A 120 10.75 4.09 9.21
N ARG A 121 12.05 4.22 9.54
CA ARG A 121 12.58 5.42 10.20
C ARG A 121 12.37 6.69 9.38
N HIS A 122 12.65 6.67 8.08
CA HIS A 122 12.40 7.85 7.23
C HIS A 122 10.94 8.29 7.24
N LEU A 123 9.99 7.35 7.28
CA LEU A 123 8.57 7.65 7.38
C LEU A 123 8.22 8.31 8.74
N ILE A 124 8.79 7.78 9.82
CA ILE A 124 8.59 8.28 11.20
C ILE A 124 9.20 9.66 11.36
N ASP A 125 10.46 9.84 10.98
CA ASP A 125 11.20 11.10 11.12
C ASP A 125 10.57 12.23 10.29
N ALA A 126 9.97 11.89 9.14
CA ALA A 126 9.19 12.82 8.33
C ALA A 126 7.81 13.18 8.91
N GLY A 127 7.38 12.52 10.00
CA GLY A 127 6.09 12.76 10.64
C GLY A 127 4.88 12.26 9.88
N TYR A 128 5.07 11.28 8.98
CA TYR A 128 3.98 10.74 8.15
C TYR A 128 3.39 9.45 8.69
N ALA A 129 4.02 8.78 9.66
CA ALA A 129 3.47 7.59 10.29
C ALA A 129 2.37 7.97 11.29
N ASP A 130 1.16 7.45 11.10
CA ASP A 130 0.06 7.54 12.07
C ASP A 130 0.24 6.51 13.18
N HIS A 131 0.79 5.35 12.84
CA HIS A 131 1.11 4.28 13.79
C HIS A 131 2.51 3.73 13.52
N VAL A 132 3.22 3.43 14.61
CA VAL A 132 4.49 2.69 14.63
C VAL A 132 4.24 1.38 15.36
N LEU A 133 4.26 0.25 14.65
CA LEU A 133 3.78 -1.02 15.16
C LEU A 133 4.71 -2.18 14.81
N ARG A 134 4.72 -3.20 15.64
CA ARG A 134 5.24 -4.51 15.24
C ARG A 134 4.30 -5.12 14.19
N VAL A 135 4.84 -5.94 13.31
CA VAL A 135 4.06 -6.57 12.23
C VAL A 135 2.86 -7.35 12.78
N ALA A 136 3.01 -8.00 13.93
CA ALA A 136 1.94 -8.76 14.57
C ALA A 136 0.74 -7.92 15.01
N ASP A 137 0.95 -6.63 15.30
CA ASP A 137 -0.08 -5.72 15.82
C ASP A 137 -0.81 -4.95 14.69
N MET A 138 -0.26 -4.96 13.46
CA MET A 138 -0.82 -4.23 12.32
C MET A 138 -2.21 -4.71 11.89
N PRO A 139 -2.52 -6.03 11.88
CA PRO A 139 -3.82 -6.51 11.42
C PRO A 139 -5.00 -5.93 12.20
N GLU A 140 -4.87 -5.76 13.50
CA GLU A 140 -5.93 -5.17 14.34
C GLU A 140 -6.25 -3.73 13.93
N VAL A 141 -5.21 -2.93 13.69
CA VAL A 141 -5.35 -1.53 13.27
C VAL A 141 -5.98 -1.45 11.87
N LEU A 142 -5.53 -2.31 10.95
CA LEU A 142 -6.06 -2.38 9.59
C LEU A 142 -7.55 -2.76 9.56
N ILE A 143 -7.95 -3.77 10.34
CA ILE A 143 -9.35 -4.21 10.44
C ILE A 143 -10.21 -3.10 11.02
N ARG A 144 -9.76 -2.44 12.08
CA ARG A 144 -10.47 -1.32 12.70
C ARG A 144 -10.63 -0.15 11.71
N TYR A 145 -9.58 0.17 10.97
CA TYR A 145 -9.64 1.22 9.96
C TYR A 145 -10.61 0.87 8.83
N ALA A 146 -10.56 -0.35 8.30
CA ALA A 146 -11.46 -0.82 7.25
C ALA A 146 -12.94 -0.77 7.66
N GLY A 147 -13.26 -0.96 8.94
CA GLY A 147 -14.61 -0.82 9.49
C GLY A 147 -15.01 0.62 9.87
N SER A 148 -14.12 1.60 9.70
CA SER A 148 -14.39 2.99 10.06
C SER A 148 -15.17 3.74 8.96
N PRO A 149 -15.90 4.82 9.31
CA PRO A 149 -16.58 5.66 8.33
C PRO A 149 -15.63 6.25 7.26
N TYR A 150 -14.37 6.47 7.61
CA TYR A 150 -13.35 6.97 6.69
C TYR A 150 -13.06 5.97 5.56
N ALA A 151 -12.92 4.69 5.88
CA ALA A 151 -12.66 3.65 4.89
C ALA A 151 -13.91 3.28 4.08
N THR A 152 -15.10 3.43 4.65
CA THR A 152 -16.38 3.13 3.98
C THR A 152 -16.88 4.27 3.09
N GLY A 153 -16.14 5.39 3.00
CA GLY A 153 -16.46 6.52 2.11
C GLY A 153 -17.69 7.28 2.53
N GLY A 154 -17.91 7.45 3.86
CA GLY A 154 -19.00 8.30 4.36
C GLY A 154 -20.38 7.96 3.79
N ARG A 155 -20.68 6.68 3.53
CA ARG A 155 -22.07 6.26 3.40
C ARG A 155 -22.71 6.46 4.77
N GLU A 156 -23.19 7.69 5.00
CA GLU A 156 -24.26 7.89 5.94
C GLU A 156 -25.33 6.89 5.57
N ALA A 157 -25.54 5.91 6.43
CA ALA A 157 -26.82 5.22 6.46
C ALA A 157 -27.85 6.35 6.64
N SER A 158 -28.48 6.74 5.55
CA SER A 158 -29.56 7.70 5.59
C SER A 158 -30.56 7.14 6.61
N ALA A 159 -30.88 7.96 7.61
CA ALA A 159 -31.83 7.64 8.67
C ALA A 159 -33.27 7.39 8.12
N GLU A 160 -33.43 7.19 6.82
CA GLU A 160 -34.67 6.91 6.13
C GLU A 160 -35.03 5.41 6.01
N ASP A 161 -34.04 4.48 6.22
CA ASP A 161 -34.31 3.03 6.17
C ASP A 161 -34.75 2.43 7.53
N ALA A 162 -34.77 3.23 8.58
CA ALA A 162 -35.23 2.79 9.92
C ALA A 162 -36.72 3.04 10.20
N LEU A 163 -37.50 3.46 9.20
CA LEU A 163 -38.92 3.82 9.35
C LEU A 163 -39.83 3.19 8.28
N ARG A 164 -39.52 1.95 7.87
CA ARG A 164 -40.48 1.13 7.12
C ARG A 164 -40.57 -0.28 7.67
#